data_a7383340ef3d823560019041bfe07295
#
_entry.id   a7383340ef3d823560019041bfe07295
#
_cell.length_a   1.000
_cell.length_b   1.000
_cell.length_c   1.000
_cell.angle_alpha   90.00
_cell.angle_beta   90.00
_cell.angle_gamma   90.00
#
_symmetry.space_group_name_H-M   'P 1'
#
loop_
_entity.id
_entity.type
_entity.pdbx_description
1 polymer ?
#
loop_
_entity_poly.entity_id
_entity_poly.type
_entity_poly.pdbx_seq_one_letter_code
_entity_poly.pdbx_strand_id
1 'polypeptide(L)'
;MPALVAGVPVDLPPLKRYDYVQVSASNQDLSASKITSNVPVAVFGGHSCGQVPNTNIDFCDHLEEQIFPVDTWGGHYVAGRAPPRNNEPMIWRVIAAKDATSITFEPPVSIGDKAELDAGELLQFTANGDFDLSSDEPVLLGGYLYGCKATMLPDCPGDPSMVLAVPVEQWLTDYVFLVDFSYTNDNVKIVRSRDQPVALGCFGEVTEWTDITPDYQSAVVNINPGARSCMPGTNSATGVAPFSIMVVGEAASTSYAYPGGLALKPINPG
;
A
#
# COMPACT_ATOMS: atom_id res chain seq x y z
N MET A 1 13.07 14.19 -24.57
CA MET A 1 14.00 14.01 -23.45
C MET A 1 15.08 13.01 -23.86
N PRO A 2 16.30 13.10 -23.33
CA PRO A 2 17.30 12.07 -23.55
C PRO A 2 16.80 10.71 -23.00
N ALA A 3 17.33 9.62 -23.54
CA ALA A 3 17.06 8.30 -22.97
C ALA A 3 17.66 8.23 -21.55
N LEU A 4 16.88 7.72 -20.60
CA LEU A 4 17.36 7.51 -19.24
C LEU A 4 18.19 6.22 -19.18
N VAL A 5 19.28 6.27 -18.45
CA VAL A 5 20.17 5.12 -18.22
C VAL A 5 20.26 4.89 -16.71
N ALA A 6 20.12 3.64 -16.27
CA ALA A 6 20.18 3.29 -14.85
C ALA A 6 21.50 3.79 -14.22
N GLY A 7 21.41 4.40 -13.04
CA GLY A 7 22.54 4.95 -12.31
C GLY A 7 23.13 6.25 -12.87
N VAL A 8 22.58 6.81 -13.96
CA VAL A 8 23.06 8.07 -14.55
C VAL A 8 22.06 9.18 -14.25
N PRO A 9 22.42 10.18 -13.43
CA PRO A 9 21.55 11.32 -13.18
C PRO A 9 21.27 12.14 -14.47
N VAL A 10 20.03 12.57 -14.63
CA VAL A 10 19.58 13.39 -15.76
C VAL A 10 18.80 14.58 -15.24
N ASP A 11 19.19 15.78 -15.64
CA ASP A 11 18.44 16.99 -15.36
C ASP A 11 17.19 17.04 -16.26
N LEU A 12 16.02 17.14 -15.64
CA LEU A 12 14.76 17.36 -16.33
C LEU A 12 14.58 18.84 -16.68
N PRO A 13 13.79 19.18 -17.71
CA PRO A 13 13.46 20.57 -18.03
C PRO A 13 12.87 21.29 -16.80
N PRO A 14 13.19 22.58 -16.57
CA PRO A 14 12.59 23.35 -15.49
C PRO A 14 11.08 23.36 -15.57
N LEU A 15 10.40 23.01 -14.47
CA LEU A 15 8.94 23.02 -14.36
C LEU A 15 8.46 24.33 -13.76
N LYS A 16 7.40 24.90 -14.32
CA LYS A 16 6.64 26.02 -13.75
C LYS A 16 5.43 25.47 -13.00
N ARG A 17 4.73 26.33 -12.30
CA ARG A 17 3.45 25.97 -11.64
C ARG A 17 2.47 25.35 -12.64
N TYR A 18 1.95 24.18 -12.32
CA TYR A 18 1.06 23.34 -13.13
C TYR A 18 1.70 22.63 -14.34
N ASP A 19 3.01 22.75 -14.54
CA ASP A 19 3.69 21.90 -15.50
C ASP A 19 3.85 20.49 -14.92
N TYR A 20 3.91 19.51 -15.82
CA TYR A 20 4.26 18.14 -15.47
C TYR A 20 5.26 17.56 -16.46
N VAL A 21 5.98 16.56 -16.03
CA VAL A 21 6.81 15.72 -16.88
C VAL A 21 6.44 14.26 -16.62
N GLN A 22 6.29 13.51 -17.68
CA GLN A 22 6.06 12.07 -17.62
C GLN A 22 7.28 11.32 -18.14
N VAL A 23 7.75 10.37 -17.34
CA VAL A 23 8.83 9.46 -17.70
C VAL A 23 8.22 8.07 -17.84
N SER A 24 8.51 7.38 -18.92
CA SER A 24 8.05 6.01 -19.15
C SER A 24 9.20 5.12 -19.61
N ALA A 25 9.13 3.85 -19.25
CA ALA A 25 10.04 2.83 -19.70
C ALA A 25 9.27 1.71 -20.40
N SER A 26 9.83 1.16 -21.48
CA SER A 26 9.31 -0.03 -22.13
C SER A 26 10.15 -1.23 -21.72
N ASN A 27 9.50 -2.26 -21.16
CA ASN A 27 10.15 -3.50 -20.66
C ASN A 27 11.24 -3.26 -19.60
N GLN A 28 11.11 -2.20 -18.82
CA GLN A 28 11.99 -1.86 -17.71
C GLN A 28 11.15 -1.39 -16.52
N ASP A 29 11.68 -1.56 -15.32
CA ASP A 29 11.06 -1.09 -14.07
C ASP A 29 11.71 0.23 -13.64
N LEU A 30 10.90 1.26 -13.37
CA LEU A 30 11.34 2.56 -12.88
C LEU A 30 11.32 2.63 -11.34
N SER A 31 10.89 1.57 -10.66
CA SER A 31 10.88 1.53 -9.18
C SER A 31 12.27 1.83 -8.63
N ALA A 32 12.33 2.48 -7.47
CA ALA A 32 13.55 2.95 -6.82
C ALA A 32 14.30 4.07 -7.58
N SER A 33 13.71 4.68 -8.61
CA SER A 33 14.28 5.89 -9.20
C SER A 33 14.24 7.04 -8.20
N LYS A 34 15.38 7.70 -7.96
CA LYS A 34 15.48 8.85 -7.06
C LYS A 34 15.16 10.14 -7.81
N ILE A 35 14.18 10.90 -7.30
CA ILE A 35 13.80 12.22 -7.83
C ILE A 35 14.17 13.27 -6.79
N THR A 36 14.89 14.32 -7.21
CA THR A 36 15.22 15.47 -6.39
C THR A 36 14.75 16.75 -7.05
N SER A 37 14.30 17.72 -6.26
CA SER A 37 13.88 19.03 -6.77
C SER A 37 14.23 20.12 -5.77
N ASN A 38 14.39 21.36 -6.24
CA ASN A 38 14.68 22.52 -5.41
C ASN A 38 13.43 23.15 -4.77
N VAL A 39 12.23 22.68 -5.15
CA VAL A 39 10.94 23.07 -4.56
C VAL A 39 10.05 21.82 -4.48
N PRO A 40 9.03 21.80 -3.60
CA PRO A 40 8.14 20.64 -3.50
C PRO A 40 7.46 20.30 -4.82
N VAL A 41 7.47 19.01 -5.16
CA VAL A 41 6.77 18.43 -6.32
C VAL A 41 5.96 17.22 -5.86
N ALA A 42 4.87 16.92 -6.55
CA ALA A 42 4.17 15.65 -6.39
C ALA A 42 4.75 14.63 -7.38
N VAL A 43 4.98 13.42 -6.92
CA VAL A 43 5.46 12.30 -7.73
C VAL A 43 4.40 11.21 -7.72
N PHE A 44 4.03 10.72 -8.92
CA PHE A 44 3.14 9.58 -9.08
C PHE A 44 3.91 8.44 -9.74
N GLY A 45 3.80 7.27 -9.16
CA GLY A 45 4.35 6.04 -9.73
C GLY A 45 3.21 5.09 -10.11
N GLY A 46 3.36 4.39 -11.24
CA GLY A 46 2.31 3.48 -11.66
C GLY A 46 2.58 2.78 -12.99
N HIS A 47 1.56 2.12 -13.49
CA HIS A 47 1.58 1.40 -14.77
C HIS A 47 0.24 1.51 -15.47
N SER A 48 0.24 1.77 -16.79
CA SER A 48 -1.00 1.93 -17.56
C SER A 48 -1.85 0.66 -17.64
N CYS A 49 -1.25 -0.53 -17.52
CA CYS A 49 -1.89 -1.82 -17.60
C CYS A 49 -1.00 -2.87 -16.88
N GLY A 50 -0.99 -2.84 -15.55
CA GLY A 50 -0.17 -3.72 -14.72
C GLY A 50 -0.77 -5.12 -14.62
N GLN A 51 0.01 -6.16 -14.89
CA GLN A 51 -0.37 -7.57 -14.69
C GLN A 51 0.29 -8.10 -13.42
N VAL A 52 -0.50 -8.56 -12.46
CA VAL A 52 -0.02 -9.09 -11.18
C VAL A 52 -0.56 -10.51 -11.01
N PRO A 53 0.27 -11.51 -10.72
CA PRO A 53 1.68 -11.44 -10.28
C PRO A 53 2.71 -11.30 -11.42
N ASN A 54 2.35 -11.52 -12.67
CA ASN A 54 3.27 -11.44 -13.81
C ASN A 54 2.51 -11.39 -15.13
N THR A 55 3.21 -11.15 -16.24
CA THR A 55 2.65 -10.99 -17.59
C THR A 55 2.05 -12.26 -18.23
N ASN A 56 2.11 -13.41 -17.56
CA ASN A 56 1.45 -14.64 -18.02
C ASN A 56 -0.01 -14.74 -17.51
N ILE A 57 -0.43 -13.82 -16.66
CA ILE A 57 -1.81 -13.75 -16.16
C ILE A 57 -2.59 -12.76 -17.03
N ASP A 58 -3.69 -13.26 -17.62
CA ASP A 58 -4.58 -12.41 -18.39
C ASP A 58 -5.26 -11.37 -17.49
N PHE A 59 -5.68 -10.28 -18.12
CA PHE A 59 -6.16 -9.03 -17.52
C PHE A 59 -5.07 -8.23 -16.81
N CYS A 60 -5.25 -6.95 -16.86
CA CYS A 60 -4.38 -5.95 -16.25
C CYS A 60 -5.22 -4.74 -15.86
N ASP A 61 -4.79 -4.00 -14.88
CA ASP A 61 -5.45 -2.77 -14.49
C ASP A 61 -4.48 -1.61 -14.40
N HIS A 62 -5.02 -0.39 -14.38
CA HIS A 62 -4.25 0.81 -14.14
C HIS A 62 -3.76 0.83 -12.70
N LEU A 63 -2.46 1.02 -12.52
CA LEU A 63 -1.85 1.17 -11.20
C LEU A 63 -1.34 2.58 -11.06
N GLU A 64 -1.70 3.28 -9.99
CA GLU A 64 -1.20 4.62 -9.68
C GLU A 64 -1.22 4.88 -8.19
N GLU A 65 -0.12 5.42 -7.66
CA GLU A 65 -0.02 5.93 -6.29
C GLU A 65 0.81 7.21 -6.25
N GLN A 66 0.42 8.15 -5.40
CA GLN A 66 1.27 9.28 -5.05
C GLN A 66 2.36 8.81 -4.09
N ILE A 67 3.62 8.89 -4.53
CA ILE A 67 4.76 8.42 -3.76
C ILE A 67 5.07 9.37 -2.61
N PHE A 68 5.21 8.83 -1.41
CA PHE A 68 5.56 9.61 -0.23
C PHE A 68 6.99 10.15 -0.30
N PRO A 69 7.22 11.40 0.13
CA PRO A 69 8.57 11.95 0.25
C PRO A 69 9.46 11.10 1.17
N VAL A 70 10.75 10.98 0.84
CA VAL A 70 11.68 10.13 1.60
C VAL A 70 11.74 10.50 3.09
N ASP A 71 11.65 11.78 3.42
CA ASP A 71 11.65 12.27 4.81
C ASP A 71 10.42 11.85 5.64
N THR A 72 9.40 11.29 5.00
CA THR A 72 8.21 10.73 5.65
C THR A 72 8.20 9.19 5.73
N TRP A 73 9.20 8.52 5.17
CA TRP A 73 9.32 7.07 5.24
C TRP A 73 9.66 6.64 6.68
N GLY A 74 9.05 5.55 7.14
CA GLY A 74 9.28 5.01 8.46
C GLY A 74 10.21 3.80 8.47
N GLY A 75 10.54 3.36 9.67
CA GLY A 75 11.26 2.11 9.91
C GLY A 75 10.36 0.99 10.41
N HIS A 76 9.07 1.27 10.66
CA HIS A 76 8.15 0.29 11.21
C HIS A 76 6.81 0.28 10.47
N TYR A 77 6.42 -0.89 9.94
CA TYR A 77 5.16 -1.10 9.21
C TYR A 77 4.45 -2.34 9.74
N VAL A 78 3.19 -2.21 10.09
CA VAL A 78 2.32 -3.37 10.29
C VAL A 78 1.40 -3.45 9.08
N ALA A 79 1.80 -4.29 8.13
CA ALA A 79 1.19 -4.39 6.82
C ALA A 79 -0.06 -5.28 6.87
N GLY A 80 -1.22 -4.67 6.70
CA GLY A 80 -2.47 -5.39 6.52
C GLY A 80 -2.60 -5.90 5.09
N ARG A 81 -2.77 -7.21 4.92
CA ARG A 81 -3.11 -7.80 3.62
C ARG A 81 -4.55 -7.47 3.26
N ALA A 82 -4.82 -7.09 2.00
CA ALA A 82 -6.18 -7.01 1.49
C ALA A 82 -6.92 -8.34 1.70
N PRO A 83 -8.24 -8.35 1.97
CA PRO A 83 -9.00 -9.58 2.09
C PRO A 83 -8.80 -10.46 0.85
N PRO A 84 -8.42 -11.74 1.01
CA PRO A 84 -8.23 -12.61 -0.14
C PRO A 84 -9.58 -13.00 -0.76
N ARG A 85 -9.63 -13.08 -2.07
CA ARG A 85 -10.80 -13.57 -2.82
C ARG A 85 -10.84 -15.11 -2.85
N ASN A 86 -9.66 -15.74 -3.02
CA ASN A 86 -9.48 -17.20 -3.00
C ASN A 86 -8.09 -17.57 -2.48
N ASN A 87 -7.71 -17.06 -1.33
CA ASN A 87 -6.44 -17.36 -0.65
C ASN A 87 -5.15 -16.98 -1.42
N GLU A 88 -5.25 -16.18 -2.48
CA GLU A 88 -4.08 -15.65 -3.19
C GLU A 88 -3.26 -14.74 -2.27
N PRO A 89 -1.91 -14.72 -2.36
CA PRO A 89 -1.08 -13.79 -1.60
C PRO A 89 -1.19 -12.37 -2.13
N MET A 90 -0.63 -11.39 -1.39
CA MET A 90 -0.23 -10.09 -1.96
C MET A 90 1.25 -10.11 -2.30
N ILE A 91 1.62 -9.40 -3.36
CA ILE A 91 3.02 -9.03 -3.61
C ILE A 91 3.32 -7.77 -2.81
N TRP A 92 4.50 -7.75 -2.20
CA TRP A 92 5.03 -6.59 -1.51
C TRP A 92 6.38 -6.21 -2.10
N ARG A 93 6.65 -4.92 -2.15
CA ARG A 93 7.92 -4.34 -2.57
C ARG A 93 8.41 -3.40 -1.49
N VAL A 94 9.64 -3.56 -1.07
CA VAL A 94 10.31 -2.65 -0.13
C VAL A 94 11.52 -2.02 -0.80
N ILE A 95 11.71 -0.72 -0.56
CA ILE A 95 12.83 0.06 -1.09
C ILE A 95 13.52 0.72 0.10
N ALA A 96 14.84 0.55 0.23
CA ALA A 96 15.61 1.16 1.29
C ALA A 96 16.06 2.59 0.92
N ALA A 97 16.03 3.51 1.89
CA ALA A 97 16.52 4.87 1.72
C ALA A 97 18.04 4.97 1.89
N LYS A 98 18.68 4.03 2.61
CA LYS A 98 20.10 4.03 2.95
C LYS A 98 20.75 2.67 2.72
N ASP A 99 22.09 2.70 2.62
CA ASP A 99 22.89 1.48 2.52
C ASP A 99 22.86 0.66 3.81
N ALA A 100 23.05 -0.66 3.68
CA ALA A 100 23.10 -1.63 4.75
C ALA A 100 21.86 -1.61 5.68
N THR A 101 20.67 -1.28 5.12
CA THR A 101 19.40 -1.30 5.85
C THR A 101 19.01 -2.73 6.20
N SER A 102 18.99 -3.04 7.49
CA SER A 102 18.55 -4.33 8.01
C SER A 102 17.03 -4.35 8.22
N ILE A 103 16.37 -5.39 7.72
CA ILE A 103 14.91 -5.55 7.78
C ILE A 103 14.58 -6.88 8.45
N THR A 104 13.57 -6.87 9.32
CA THR A 104 12.99 -8.08 9.93
C THR A 104 11.50 -8.17 9.66
N PHE A 105 10.97 -9.40 9.57
CA PHE A 105 9.55 -9.68 9.32
C PHE A 105 9.00 -10.62 10.39
N GLU A 106 7.84 -10.30 10.96
CA GLU A 106 7.11 -11.13 11.91
C GLU A 106 5.60 -11.16 11.57
N PRO A 107 4.98 -12.33 11.30
CA PRO A 107 5.64 -13.60 11.03
C PRO A 107 6.51 -13.57 9.76
N PRO A 108 7.38 -14.58 9.55
CA PRO A 108 8.19 -14.67 8.35
C PRO A 108 7.35 -14.62 7.07
N VAL A 109 7.87 -13.95 6.04
CA VAL A 109 7.27 -13.86 4.71
C VAL A 109 7.91 -14.85 3.73
N SER A 110 7.58 -14.83 2.43
CA SER A 110 8.06 -15.84 1.47
C SER A 110 9.60 -15.92 1.32
N ILE A 111 10.31 -14.88 1.73
CA ILE A 111 11.80 -14.83 1.69
C ILE A 111 12.45 -15.10 3.06
N GLY A 112 11.65 -15.38 4.10
CA GLY A 112 12.13 -15.59 5.46
C GLY A 112 11.79 -14.43 6.41
N ASP A 113 12.54 -14.33 7.49
CA ASP A 113 12.33 -13.37 8.58
C ASP A 113 13.29 -12.16 8.53
N LYS A 114 14.25 -12.13 7.59
CA LYS A 114 15.27 -11.08 7.48
C LYS A 114 15.66 -10.78 6.06
N ALA A 115 16.06 -9.53 5.82
CA ALA A 115 16.69 -9.05 4.60
C ALA A 115 17.67 -7.91 4.91
N GLU A 116 18.56 -7.61 3.99
CA GLU A 116 19.44 -6.44 4.01
C GLU A 116 19.41 -5.79 2.63
N LEU A 117 19.31 -4.48 2.57
CA LEU A 117 19.22 -3.71 1.32
C LEU A 117 20.14 -2.50 1.35
N ASP A 118 20.71 -2.16 0.20
CA ASP A 118 21.38 -0.90 -0.01
C ASP A 118 20.41 0.20 -0.49
N ALA A 119 20.84 1.45 -0.42
CA ALA A 119 20.04 2.62 -0.81
C ALA A 119 19.52 2.50 -2.26
N GLY A 120 18.22 2.61 -2.43
CA GLY A 120 17.55 2.47 -3.73
C GLY A 120 17.46 1.02 -4.22
N GLU A 121 17.87 0.03 -3.44
CA GLU A 121 17.63 -1.36 -3.75
C GLU A 121 16.16 -1.74 -3.49
N LEU A 122 15.61 -2.54 -4.38
CA LEU A 122 14.22 -3.01 -4.33
C LEU A 122 14.19 -4.51 -4.07
N LEU A 123 13.47 -4.90 -3.03
CA LEU A 123 13.18 -6.30 -2.71
C LEU A 123 11.69 -6.58 -2.93
N GLN A 124 11.37 -7.65 -3.67
CA GLN A 124 10.01 -8.13 -3.88
C GLN A 124 9.80 -9.48 -3.20
N PHE A 125 8.68 -9.61 -2.49
CA PHE A 125 8.28 -10.85 -1.83
C PHE A 125 6.75 -11.01 -1.84
N THR A 126 6.26 -12.16 -1.38
CA THR A 126 4.82 -12.41 -1.19
C THR A 126 4.52 -12.70 0.28
N ALA A 127 3.31 -12.31 0.72
CA ALA A 127 2.79 -12.66 2.03
C ALA A 127 1.35 -13.18 1.91
N ASN A 128 1.05 -14.27 2.62
CA ASN A 128 -0.29 -14.87 2.68
C ASN A 128 -1.15 -14.30 3.82
N GLY A 129 -0.59 -13.48 4.67
CA GLY A 129 -1.24 -12.85 5.82
C GLY A 129 -0.68 -11.46 6.07
N ASP A 130 -1.15 -10.88 7.17
CA ASP A 130 -0.61 -9.65 7.71
C ASP A 130 0.77 -9.93 8.33
N PHE A 131 1.62 -8.92 8.37
CA PHE A 131 2.96 -9.03 8.96
C PHE A 131 3.43 -7.68 9.51
N ASP A 132 4.34 -7.74 10.46
CA ASP A 132 5.14 -6.62 10.96
C ASP A 132 6.47 -6.61 10.21
N LEU A 133 6.87 -5.43 9.75
CA LEU A 133 8.18 -5.15 9.17
C LEU A 133 8.86 -4.09 10.02
N SER A 134 10.03 -4.40 10.57
CA SER A 134 10.88 -3.45 11.26
C SER A 134 12.22 -3.32 10.55
N SER A 135 12.70 -2.08 10.38
CA SER A 135 14.01 -1.77 9.81
C SER A 135 14.75 -0.73 10.65
N ASP A 136 16.08 -0.78 10.62
CA ASP A 136 16.94 0.18 11.34
C ASP A 136 17.09 1.52 10.60
N GLU A 137 16.75 1.57 9.32
CA GLU A 137 16.76 2.77 8.49
C GLU A 137 15.44 2.91 7.73
N PRO A 138 15.08 4.12 7.24
CA PRO A 138 13.80 4.34 6.55
C PRO A 138 13.63 3.50 5.29
N VAL A 139 12.44 2.91 5.13
CA VAL A 139 12.04 2.16 3.94
C VAL A 139 10.69 2.64 3.41
N LEU A 140 10.40 2.38 2.14
CA LEU A 140 9.06 2.50 1.55
C LEU A 140 8.52 1.10 1.29
N LEU A 141 7.31 0.83 1.75
CA LEU A 141 6.62 -0.45 1.53
C LEU A 141 5.38 -0.24 0.66
N GLY A 142 5.28 -0.96 -0.48
CA GLY A 142 4.14 -0.98 -1.36
C GLY A 142 3.58 -2.38 -1.55
N GLY A 143 2.26 -2.50 -1.61
CA GLY A 143 1.53 -3.75 -1.82
C GLY A 143 0.83 -3.78 -3.17
N TYR A 144 0.67 -4.98 -3.74
CA TYR A 144 -0.02 -5.20 -5.02
C TYR A 144 -0.99 -6.37 -4.89
N LEU A 145 -2.26 -6.10 -5.22
CA LEU A 145 -3.29 -7.12 -5.30
C LEU A 145 -3.12 -7.92 -6.60
N TYR A 146 -3.40 -9.21 -6.54
CA TYR A 146 -3.35 -10.07 -7.70
C TYR A 146 -4.50 -9.76 -8.68
N GLY A 147 -4.25 -9.92 -9.98
CA GLY A 147 -5.27 -9.92 -11.01
C GLY A 147 -6.28 -11.06 -10.81
N CYS A 148 -7.50 -10.85 -11.25
CA CYS A 148 -8.61 -11.78 -11.00
C CYS A 148 -8.36 -13.19 -11.54
N LYS A 149 -7.68 -13.33 -12.67
CA LYS A 149 -7.37 -14.69 -13.23
C LYS A 149 -6.42 -15.49 -12.35
N ALA A 150 -5.56 -14.83 -11.57
CA ALA A 150 -4.69 -15.51 -10.63
C ALA A 150 -5.47 -16.09 -9.43
N THR A 151 -6.69 -15.63 -9.16
CA THR A 151 -7.56 -16.18 -8.12
C THR A 151 -8.22 -17.49 -8.51
N MET A 152 -8.25 -17.82 -9.80
CA MET A 152 -8.94 -19.01 -10.37
C MET A 152 -10.45 -19.06 -10.08
N LEU A 153 -11.06 -17.95 -9.71
CA LEU A 153 -12.52 -17.86 -9.52
C LEU A 153 -13.24 -17.59 -10.86
N PRO A 154 -14.42 -18.22 -11.09
CA PRO A 154 -15.11 -18.14 -12.37
C PRO A 154 -15.59 -16.73 -12.71
N ASP A 155 -16.01 -15.96 -11.71
CA ASP A 155 -16.60 -14.62 -11.89
C ASP A 155 -15.56 -13.51 -11.96
N CYS A 156 -14.26 -13.87 -11.90
CA CYS A 156 -13.14 -12.93 -12.00
C CYS A 156 -13.31 -11.70 -11.10
N PRO A 157 -13.48 -11.85 -9.77
CA PRO A 157 -13.65 -10.73 -8.87
C PRO A 157 -12.33 -9.96 -8.68
N GLY A 158 -12.42 -8.64 -8.69
CA GLY A 158 -11.27 -7.75 -8.54
C GLY A 158 -10.31 -7.80 -9.74
N ASP A 159 -9.26 -7.00 -9.71
CA ASP A 159 -8.13 -7.00 -10.65
C ASP A 159 -6.90 -6.39 -9.94
N PRO A 160 -5.73 -6.24 -10.59
CA PRO A 160 -4.58 -5.64 -9.94
C PRO A 160 -4.87 -4.25 -9.35
N SER A 161 -4.37 -4.00 -8.16
CA SER A 161 -4.33 -2.68 -7.54
C SER A 161 -3.01 -2.50 -6.81
N MET A 162 -2.57 -1.25 -6.69
CA MET A 162 -1.38 -0.86 -5.95
C MET A 162 -1.80 -0.04 -4.72
N VAL A 163 -1.11 -0.23 -3.61
CA VAL A 163 -1.33 0.55 -2.38
C VAL A 163 -0.01 0.76 -1.64
N LEU A 164 0.26 1.98 -1.18
CA LEU A 164 1.39 2.22 -0.29
C LEU A 164 0.99 1.93 1.16
N ALA A 165 1.81 1.15 1.87
CA ALA A 165 1.63 0.95 3.30
C ALA A 165 2.01 2.23 4.07
N VAL A 166 1.30 2.49 5.15
CA VAL A 166 1.55 3.63 6.03
C VAL A 166 2.39 3.15 7.22
N PRO A 167 3.59 3.73 7.46
CA PRO A 167 4.38 3.35 8.63
C PRO A 167 3.67 3.73 9.92
N VAL A 168 3.96 2.99 10.98
CA VAL A 168 3.32 3.16 12.31
C VAL A 168 3.47 4.59 12.82
N GLU A 169 4.59 5.23 12.54
CA GLU A 169 4.93 6.60 12.93
C GLU A 169 4.02 7.67 12.27
N GLN A 170 3.31 7.29 11.21
CA GLN A 170 2.39 8.16 10.46
C GLN A 170 0.90 7.84 10.71
N TRP A 171 0.58 6.88 11.56
CA TRP A 171 -0.79 6.50 11.87
C TRP A 171 -1.57 7.64 12.52
N LEU A 172 -2.88 7.66 12.30
CA LEU A 172 -3.82 8.67 12.83
C LEU A 172 -4.80 8.02 13.81
N THR A 173 -5.47 8.86 14.61
CA THR A 173 -6.57 8.45 15.48
C THR A 173 -7.94 8.59 14.83
N ASP A 174 -8.02 9.39 13.73
CA ASP A 174 -9.27 9.73 13.07
C ASP A 174 -9.09 9.70 11.56
N TYR A 175 -10.04 9.07 10.88
CA TYR A 175 -10.06 8.95 9.42
C TYR A 175 -11.43 9.34 8.87
N VAL A 176 -11.41 10.03 7.73
CA VAL A 176 -12.56 10.19 6.84
C VAL A 176 -12.16 9.61 5.49
N PHE A 177 -12.91 8.66 4.98
CA PHE A 177 -12.60 7.94 3.76
C PHE A 177 -13.82 7.73 2.89
N LEU A 178 -13.61 7.47 1.61
CA LEU A 178 -14.65 7.25 0.62
C LEU A 178 -14.70 5.78 0.21
N VAL A 179 -15.92 5.24 0.13
CA VAL A 179 -16.18 3.93 -0.49
C VAL A 179 -16.98 4.18 -1.76
N ASP A 180 -16.54 3.64 -2.89
CA ASP A 180 -17.16 3.87 -4.18
C ASP A 180 -18.49 3.09 -4.33
N PHE A 181 -19.50 3.71 -4.95
CA PHE A 181 -20.82 3.12 -5.15
C PHE A 181 -20.88 2.06 -6.27
N SER A 182 -19.88 2.01 -7.12
CA SER A 182 -19.86 1.13 -8.29
C SER A 182 -19.26 -0.26 -8.01
N TYR A 183 -18.63 -0.43 -6.84
CA TYR A 183 -18.06 -1.70 -6.43
C TYR A 183 -19.06 -2.52 -5.61
N THR A 184 -18.95 -3.85 -5.70
CA THR A 184 -19.92 -4.78 -5.09
C THR A 184 -19.40 -5.42 -3.81
N ASN A 185 -18.11 -5.34 -3.56
CA ASN A 185 -17.45 -5.89 -2.38
C ASN A 185 -16.41 -4.89 -1.84
N ASP A 186 -16.85 -4.04 -0.94
CA ASP A 186 -16.01 -3.02 -0.32
C ASP A 186 -15.64 -3.41 1.11
N ASN A 187 -14.37 -3.29 1.43
CA ASN A 187 -13.82 -3.67 2.72
C ASN A 187 -12.91 -2.58 3.27
N VAL A 188 -12.90 -2.43 4.57
CA VAL A 188 -11.90 -1.67 5.32
C VAL A 188 -11.05 -2.66 6.12
N LYS A 189 -9.79 -2.76 5.76
CA LYS A 189 -8.77 -3.44 6.56
C LYS A 189 -8.26 -2.47 7.59
N ILE A 190 -8.31 -2.86 8.86
CA ILE A 190 -7.88 -2.05 9.99
C ILE A 190 -6.72 -2.76 10.68
N VAL A 191 -5.69 -2.01 11.04
CA VAL A 191 -4.57 -2.51 11.86
C VAL A 191 -4.40 -1.60 13.07
N ARG A 192 -4.30 -2.19 14.26
CA ARG A 192 -4.18 -1.45 15.53
C ARG A 192 -3.12 -2.04 16.44
N SER A 193 -2.64 -1.26 17.40
CA SER A 193 -1.98 -1.81 18.58
C SER A 193 -2.96 -2.67 19.37
N ARG A 194 -2.48 -3.75 19.97
CA ARG A 194 -3.32 -4.73 20.68
C ARG A 194 -4.27 -4.05 21.68
N ASP A 195 -5.50 -4.49 21.65
CA ASP A 195 -6.60 -4.10 22.56
C ASP A 195 -6.97 -2.61 22.56
N GLN A 196 -6.43 -1.81 21.63
CA GLN A 196 -6.85 -0.41 21.52
C GLN A 196 -8.19 -0.30 20.76
N PRO A 197 -9.24 0.28 21.37
CA PRO A 197 -10.56 0.37 20.74
C PRO A 197 -10.54 1.18 19.43
N VAL A 198 -11.22 0.65 18.41
CA VAL A 198 -11.46 1.31 17.14
C VAL A 198 -12.93 1.16 16.78
N ALA A 199 -13.56 2.23 16.29
CA ALA A 199 -14.93 2.25 15.82
C ALA A 199 -15.04 2.85 14.42
N LEU A 200 -15.93 2.29 13.59
CA LEU A 200 -16.37 2.91 12.35
C LEU A 200 -17.70 3.62 12.56
N GLY A 201 -17.86 4.82 11.99
CA GLY A 201 -19.07 5.63 12.18
C GLY A 201 -20.36 4.92 11.78
N CYS A 202 -20.32 4.07 10.74
CA CYS A 202 -21.47 3.29 10.28
C CYS A 202 -21.63 1.94 11.01
N PHE A 203 -20.53 1.37 11.54
CA PHE A 203 -20.50 0.01 12.09
C PHE A 203 -20.57 0.00 13.62
N GLY A 204 -20.05 1.04 14.28
CA GLY A 204 -19.77 1.08 15.71
C GLY A 204 -18.42 0.45 16.05
N GLU A 205 -18.27 -0.03 17.28
CA GLU A 205 -17.02 -0.65 17.73
C GLU A 205 -16.71 -1.94 16.97
N VAL A 206 -15.47 -2.06 16.51
CA VAL A 206 -14.94 -3.29 15.87
C VAL A 206 -14.54 -4.26 16.96
N THR A 207 -15.13 -5.45 16.95
CA THR A 207 -14.97 -6.45 18.01
C THR A 207 -14.27 -7.74 17.57
N GLU A 208 -14.19 -7.99 16.25
CA GLU A 208 -13.56 -9.20 15.69
C GLU A 208 -12.16 -8.87 15.21
N TRP A 209 -11.16 -9.33 15.98
CA TRP A 209 -9.76 -9.05 15.73
C TRP A 209 -8.96 -10.34 15.56
N THR A 210 -8.01 -10.30 14.63
CA THR A 210 -7.03 -11.36 14.40
C THR A 210 -5.66 -10.88 14.82
N ASP A 211 -4.92 -11.69 15.56
CA ASP A 211 -3.56 -11.38 15.98
C ASP A 211 -2.60 -11.43 14.77
N ILE A 212 -1.75 -10.42 14.66
CA ILE A 212 -0.63 -10.36 13.71
C ILE A 212 0.63 -10.77 14.46
N THR A 213 0.92 -10.05 15.52
CA THR A 213 2.02 -10.28 16.48
C THR A 213 1.49 -10.15 17.89
N PRO A 214 2.29 -10.38 18.95
CA PRO A 214 1.88 -10.10 20.32
C PRO A 214 1.38 -8.66 20.55
N ASP A 215 1.86 -7.69 19.74
CA ASP A 215 1.61 -6.25 19.95
C ASP A 215 0.55 -5.70 19.00
N TYR A 216 0.23 -6.39 17.88
CA TYR A 216 -0.65 -5.86 16.84
C TYR A 216 -1.75 -6.82 16.44
N GLN A 217 -2.89 -6.24 16.08
CA GLN A 217 -4.08 -6.95 15.61
C GLN A 217 -4.65 -6.30 14.35
N SER A 218 -5.34 -7.09 13.54
CA SER A 218 -6.08 -6.60 12.39
C SER A 218 -7.54 -7.04 12.40
N ALA A 219 -8.36 -6.29 11.68
CA ALA A 219 -9.75 -6.62 11.39
C ALA A 219 -10.10 -6.29 9.94
N VAL A 220 -11.13 -6.94 9.42
CA VAL A 220 -11.76 -6.60 8.15
C VAL A 220 -13.22 -6.26 8.42
N VAL A 221 -13.65 -5.09 7.99
CA VAL A 221 -15.05 -4.67 8.06
C VAL A 221 -15.59 -4.50 6.66
N ASN A 222 -16.61 -5.29 6.31
CA ASN A 222 -17.31 -5.16 5.04
C ASN A 222 -18.30 -3.99 5.08
N ILE A 223 -18.25 -3.13 4.05
CA ILE A 223 -19.05 -1.90 3.96
C ILE A 223 -20.28 -2.06 3.05
N ASN A 224 -20.53 -3.25 2.54
CA ASN A 224 -21.64 -3.47 1.59
C ASN A 224 -23.03 -3.30 2.23
N PRO A 225 -24.05 -2.92 1.43
CA PRO A 225 -25.41 -2.81 1.88
C PRO A 225 -25.91 -4.11 2.51
N GLY A 226 -26.36 -4.01 3.77
CA GLY A 226 -26.85 -5.16 4.55
C GLY A 226 -25.94 -5.54 5.73
N ALA A 227 -24.70 -5.09 5.78
CA ALA A 227 -23.84 -5.23 6.95
C ALA A 227 -23.96 -3.99 7.86
N ARG A 228 -24.79 -4.07 8.89
CA ARG A 228 -24.86 -3.11 10.01
C ARG A 228 -24.99 -1.61 9.62
N SER A 229 -25.78 -1.26 8.63
CA SER A 229 -26.03 0.14 8.21
C SER A 229 -24.85 0.85 7.52
N CYS A 230 -23.76 0.18 7.21
CA CYS A 230 -22.73 0.77 6.38
C CYS A 230 -23.19 0.89 4.93
N MET A 231 -22.81 1.97 4.29
CA MET A 231 -23.16 2.27 2.90
C MET A 231 -21.93 2.83 2.18
N PRO A 232 -21.81 2.61 0.85
CA PRO A 232 -20.86 3.36 0.04
C PRO A 232 -21.01 4.87 0.22
N GLY A 233 -19.99 5.64 -0.08
CA GLY A 233 -19.91 7.08 0.16
C GLY A 233 -18.92 7.42 1.27
N THR A 234 -19.13 8.57 1.90
CA THR A 234 -18.25 9.05 2.97
C THR A 234 -18.48 8.26 4.26
N ASN A 235 -17.39 7.70 4.76
CA ASN A 235 -17.32 6.95 6.00
C ASN A 235 -16.26 7.54 6.94
N SER A 236 -16.27 7.15 8.20
CA SER A 236 -15.28 7.57 9.20
C SER A 236 -14.85 6.42 10.10
N ALA A 237 -13.63 6.51 10.62
CA ALA A 237 -13.12 5.62 11.65
C ALA A 237 -12.42 6.43 12.73
N THR A 238 -12.56 6.02 13.99
CA THR A 238 -11.96 6.69 15.14
C THR A 238 -11.35 5.65 16.09
N GLY A 239 -10.23 5.98 16.70
CA GLY A 239 -9.55 5.15 17.68
C GLY A 239 -9.07 5.95 18.90
N VAL A 240 -8.87 5.28 20.01
CA VAL A 240 -8.29 5.89 21.22
C VAL A 240 -6.77 6.09 21.06
N ALA A 241 -6.13 5.18 20.33
CA ALA A 241 -4.73 5.26 19.93
C ALA A 241 -4.61 5.30 18.41
N PRO A 242 -3.47 5.72 17.84
CA PRO A 242 -3.24 5.67 16.41
C PRO A 242 -3.41 4.25 15.85
N PHE A 243 -3.99 4.15 14.67
CA PHE A 243 -4.21 2.91 13.93
C PHE A 243 -4.10 3.16 12.43
N SER A 244 -4.12 2.15 11.61
CA SER A 244 -4.08 2.25 10.15
C SER A 244 -5.34 1.68 9.53
N ILE A 245 -5.77 2.24 8.40
CA ILE A 245 -6.80 1.66 7.55
C ILE A 245 -6.34 1.60 6.09
N MET A 246 -6.76 0.54 5.42
CA MET A 246 -6.72 0.39 3.97
C MET A 246 -8.13 0.12 3.47
N VAL A 247 -8.58 0.89 2.49
CA VAL A 247 -9.88 0.71 1.84
C VAL A 247 -9.66 -0.08 0.55
N VAL A 248 -10.45 -1.13 0.36
CA VAL A 248 -10.36 -2.01 -0.81
C VAL A 248 -11.75 -2.23 -1.36
N GLY A 249 -11.94 -1.98 -2.64
CA GLY A 249 -13.17 -2.31 -3.34
C GLY A 249 -12.92 -3.24 -4.51
N GLU A 250 -13.84 -4.17 -4.73
CA GLU A 250 -13.75 -5.19 -5.78
C GLU A 250 -15.09 -5.32 -6.51
N ALA A 251 -15.01 -5.40 -7.83
CA ALA A 251 -16.12 -5.75 -8.71
C ALA A 251 -15.63 -6.72 -9.79
N ALA A 252 -16.45 -7.06 -10.76
CA ALA A 252 -16.04 -7.95 -11.84
C ALA A 252 -14.90 -7.34 -12.66
N SER A 253 -13.73 -7.98 -12.62
CA SER A 253 -12.50 -7.58 -13.33
C SER A 253 -12.04 -6.15 -13.07
N THR A 254 -12.25 -5.64 -11.85
CA THR A 254 -11.71 -4.35 -11.43
C THR A 254 -11.62 -4.27 -9.91
N SER A 255 -10.63 -3.54 -9.39
CA SER A 255 -10.50 -3.24 -7.97
C SER A 255 -9.83 -1.88 -7.75
N TYR A 256 -9.96 -1.38 -6.54
CA TYR A 256 -9.13 -0.30 -6.04
C TYR A 256 -8.63 -0.65 -4.63
N ALA A 257 -7.50 -0.07 -4.27
CA ALA A 257 -7.01 -0.07 -2.89
C ALA A 257 -6.29 1.25 -2.61
N TYR A 258 -6.47 1.81 -1.42
CA TYR A 258 -5.74 3.01 -1.01
C TYR A 258 -5.61 3.06 0.51
N PRO A 259 -4.55 3.70 1.07
CA PRO A 259 -4.46 3.96 2.50
C PRO A 259 -5.46 5.06 2.89
N GLY A 260 -6.22 4.87 3.97
CA GLY A 260 -7.26 5.82 4.35
C GLY A 260 -6.76 7.19 4.80
N GLY A 261 -5.46 7.35 4.96
CA GLY A 261 -4.79 8.59 5.33
C GLY A 261 -3.52 8.36 6.14
N LEU A 262 -2.75 9.41 6.30
CA LEU A 262 -1.51 9.40 7.10
C LEU A 262 -1.18 10.82 7.57
N ALA A 263 -0.33 10.93 8.60
CA ALA A 263 0.07 12.23 9.15
C ALA A 263 0.95 13.05 8.18
N LEU A 264 1.69 12.39 7.30
CA LEU A 264 2.65 12.95 6.34
C LEU A 264 3.63 13.95 6.99
N LYS A 265 4.13 13.59 8.17
CA LYS A 265 5.11 14.39 8.90
C LYS A 265 6.52 13.97 8.51
N PRO A 266 7.48 14.89 8.35
CA PRO A 266 8.89 14.53 8.31
C PRO A 266 9.27 13.81 9.60
N ILE A 267 9.77 12.58 9.51
CA ILE A 267 10.16 11.72 10.64
C ILE A 267 11.60 11.23 10.54
N ASN A 268 12.24 11.48 9.43
CA ASN A 268 13.65 11.20 9.20
C ASN A 268 14.31 12.35 8.42
N PRO A 269 15.65 12.42 8.35
CA PRO A 269 16.36 13.56 7.72
C PRO A 269 16.31 13.57 6.18
N GLY A 270 15.72 12.57 5.53
CA GLY A 270 15.63 12.44 4.06
C GLY A 270 16.91 11.92 3.40
#